data_1376c94052447be50e7d2862b2bf8af6
#
_entry.id   1376c94052447be50e7d2862b2bf8af6
#
_cell.length_a   1.000
_cell.length_b   1.000
_cell.length_c   1.000
_cell.angle_alpha   90.00
_cell.angle_beta   90.00
_cell.angle_gamma   90.00
#
_symmetry.space_group_name_H-M   'P 1'
#
loop_
_entity.id
_entity.type
_entity.pdbx_description
1 polymer ?
#
loop_
_entity_poly.entity_id
_entity_poly.type
_entity_poly.pdbx_seq_one_letter_code
_entity_poly.pdbx_strand_id
1 'polypeptide(L)'
;MKIEYNPDLLEQTDETDYSKIAKDCFIDVDETIDMQPIALSLGKHEHKGQMYDTPIASYGDFFCLIGASKSRKTYAKKGIISSYIGGNASSYFPDLKGHGNKDKVIIDNDTEQSKFHAQRGARQILNMVGSKYPYYKPYEMRSLNYKDRIGLIKWQLENIDNIGLMFIDGIADLVRNVNDLDECNDLVQMLMSWSKDYNIAIGTILHINYGGIKATGHLGSAVTKKAETVVLVETTEGITSLKANLTRNISFNDIEFEVGTDGLPKQNSLISSDKNY
;
A
#
# COMPACT_ATOMS: atom_id res chain seq x y z
N MET A 1 -33.61 43.99 24.52
CA MET A 1 -33.56 43.06 23.37
C MET A 1 -33.44 41.66 23.96
N LYS A 2 -34.56 40.90 24.05
CA LYS A 2 -34.53 39.54 24.55
C LYS A 2 -34.04 38.64 23.41
N ILE A 3 -32.95 37.95 23.62
CA ILE A 3 -32.47 36.89 22.72
C ILE A 3 -33.38 35.68 22.96
N GLU A 4 -34.28 35.39 22.02
CA GLU A 4 -35.04 34.15 22.05
C GLU A 4 -34.09 32.99 21.72
N TYR A 5 -33.96 32.09 22.65
CA TYR A 5 -33.24 30.84 22.49
C TYR A 5 -34.08 29.92 21.62
N ASN A 6 -33.55 29.55 20.43
CA ASN A 6 -34.19 28.59 19.56
C ASN A 6 -33.60 27.18 19.87
N PRO A 7 -34.37 26.29 20.52
CA PRO A 7 -33.93 24.93 20.86
C PRO A 7 -33.74 24.02 19.64
N ASP A 8 -34.22 24.38 18.44
CA ASP A 8 -34.10 23.59 17.22
C ASP A 8 -32.73 23.73 16.53
N LEU A 9 -31.83 24.54 17.10
CA LEU A 9 -30.42 24.66 16.65
C LEU A 9 -29.44 23.74 17.39
N LEU A 10 -29.92 22.86 18.25
CA LEU A 10 -29.12 21.73 18.69
C LEU A 10 -29.05 20.76 17.49
N GLU A 11 -27.92 20.74 16.79
CA GLU A 11 -27.57 19.70 15.85
C GLU A 11 -27.95 18.38 16.49
N GLN A 12 -28.80 17.59 15.80
CA GLN A 12 -29.00 16.18 16.14
C GLN A 12 -27.64 15.53 16.01
N THR A 13 -26.91 15.40 17.09
CA THR A 13 -25.82 14.46 17.18
C THR A 13 -26.50 13.10 17.07
N ASP A 14 -26.33 12.42 15.94
CA ASP A 14 -26.68 11.01 15.82
C ASP A 14 -26.02 10.31 17.00
N GLU A 15 -26.81 9.92 18.00
CA GLU A 15 -26.27 9.19 19.15
C GLU A 15 -25.65 7.90 18.61
N THR A 16 -24.34 7.76 18.81
CA THR A 16 -23.61 6.58 18.36
C THR A 16 -24.23 5.33 19.00
N ASP A 17 -24.76 4.43 18.19
CA ASP A 17 -25.35 3.18 18.67
C ASP A 17 -24.26 2.18 19.07
N TYR A 18 -23.82 2.29 20.31
CA TYR A 18 -22.81 1.38 20.87
C TYR A 18 -23.26 -0.05 20.97
N SER A 19 -24.57 -0.34 21.00
CA SER A 19 -25.07 -1.72 21.01
C SER A 19 -24.82 -2.43 19.70
N LYS A 20 -24.98 -1.70 18.59
CA LYS A 20 -24.62 -2.17 17.24
C LYS A 20 -23.12 -2.37 17.11
N ILE A 21 -22.32 -1.35 17.51
CA ILE A 21 -20.86 -1.44 17.47
C ILE A 21 -20.35 -2.63 18.29
N ALA A 22 -20.86 -2.81 19.51
CA ALA A 22 -20.47 -3.94 20.36
C ALA A 22 -20.76 -5.28 19.69
N LYS A 23 -21.91 -5.42 19.02
CA LYS A 23 -22.29 -6.64 18.28
C LYS A 23 -21.35 -6.87 17.09
N ASP A 24 -21.04 -5.84 16.32
CA ASP A 24 -20.17 -5.92 15.13
C ASP A 24 -18.69 -6.17 15.50
N CYS A 25 -18.29 -5.78 16.70
CA CYS A 25 -16.92 -5.98 17.21
C CYS A 25 -16.74 -7.27 18.02
N PHE A 26 -17.85 -7.95 18.41
CA PHE A 26 -17.77 -9.19 19.18
C PHE A 26 -17.16 -10.31 18.32
N ILE A 27 -16.20 -11.03 18.89
CA ILE A 27 -15.59 -12.21 18.27
C ILE A 27 -16.10 -13.44 19.03
N ASP A 28 -16.86 -14.28 18.34
CA ASP A 28 -17.24 -15.58 18.87
C ASP A 28 -16.05 -16.54 18.71
N VAL A 29 -15.51 -17.02 19.84
CA VAL A 29 -14.35 -17.90 19.86
C VAL A 29 -14.65 -19.31 19.33
N ASP A 30 -15.94 -19.68 19.26
CA ASP A 30 -16.38 -20.96 18.73
C ASP A 30 -16.65 -20.89 17.21
N GLU A 31 -16.64 -19.69 16.61
CA GLU A 31 -16.77 -19.49 15.16
C GLU A 31 -15.43 -19.74 14.46
N THR A 32 -15.48 -20.46 13.33
CA THR A 32 -14.30 -20.57 12.46
C THR A 32 -14.23 -19.36 11.54
N ILE A 33 -13.24 -18.49 11.77
CA ILE A 33 -12.97 -17.32 10.93
C ILE A 33 -11.82 -17.66 9.99
N ASP A 34 -12.05 -17.54 8.69
CA ASP A 34 -11.01 -17.73 7.69
C ASP A 34 -9.95 -16.62 7.77
N MET A 35 -8.70 -17.01 7.49
CA MET A 35 -7.61 -16.02 7.36
C MET A 35 -7.88 -15.07 6.19
N GLN A 36 -7.54 -13.80 6.34
CA GLN A 36 -7.65 -12.81 5.27
C GLN A 36 -6.95 -13.31 4.00
N PRO A 37 -7.60 -13.26 2.83
CA PRO A 37 -6.97 -13.69 1.57
C PRO A 37 -5.75 -12.85 1.25
N ILE A 38 -4.69 -13.49 0.79
CA ILE A 38 -3.48 -12.82 0.31
C ILE A 38 -3.84 -12.01 -0.95
N ALA A 39 -3.42 -10.75 -1.01
CA ALA A 39 -3.48 -9.92 -2.20
C ALA A 39 -2.15 -9.95 -2.98
N LEU A 40 -1.03 -9.89 -2.24
CA LEU A 40 0.33 -9.91 -2.78
C LEU A 40 1.23 -10.78 -1.93
N SER A 41 2.07 -11.58 -2.58
CA SER A 41 3.13 -12.36 -1.92
C SER A 41 4.50 -12.07 -2.52
N LEU A 42 5.54 -12.30 -1.72
CA LEU A 42 6.94 -12.22 -2.13
C LEU A 42 7.69 -13.46 -1.67
N GLY A 43 8.07 -14.29 -2.64
CA GLY A 43 8.71 -15.57 -2.38
C GLY A 43 7.81 -16.59 -1.69
N LYS A 44 8.43 -17.59 -1.12
CA LYS A 44 7.77 -18.70 -0.43
C LYS A 44 8.45 -19.02 0.88
N HIS A 45 7.70 -19.58 1.83
CA HIS A 45 8.21 -20.14 3.07
C HIS A 45 7.71 -21.57 3.28
N GLU A 46 8.49 -22.34 4.00
CA GLU A 46 8.11 -23.70 4.40
C GLU A 46 7.35 -23.70 5.72
N HIS A 47 6.25 -24.41 5.78
CA HIS A 47 5.54 -24.71 7.01
C HIS A 47 5.09 -26.18 6.99
N LYS A 48 5.51 -26.97 7.99
CA LYS A 48 5.18 -28.40 8.13
C LYS A 48 5.46 -29.23 6.87
N GLY A 49 6.58 -28.97 6.18
CA GLY A 49 6.98 -29.70 4.98
C GLY A 49 6.25 -29.26 3.69
N GLN A 50 5.46 -28.20 3.73
CA GLN A 50 4.80 -27.63 2.56
C GLN A 50 5.23 -26.19 2.30
N MET A 51 5.32 -25.83 1.01
CA MET A 51 5.70 -24.49 0.59
C MET A 51 4.45 -23.62 0.37
N TYR A 52 4.42 -22.47 1.05
CA TYR A 52 3.35 -21.47 0.96
C TYR A 52 3.89 -20.16 0.42
N ASP A 53 3.04 -19.41 -0.30
CA ASP A 53 3.37 -18.05 -0.73
C ASP A 53 3.49 -17.15 0.52
N THR A 54 4.55 -16.34 0.63
CA THR A 54 4.78 -15.44 1.79
C THR A 54 4.03 -14.13 1.60
N PRO A 55 3.01 -13.82 2.40
CA PRO A 55 2.21 -12.62 2.20
C PRO A 55 3.01 -11.35 2.52
N ILE A 56 2.86 -10.33 1.69
CA ILE A 56 3.30 -8.95 1.94
C ILE A 56 2.12 -7.98 2.03
N ALA A 57 0.97 -8.36 1.49
CA ALA A 57 -0.28 -7.63 1.61
C ALA A 57 -1.48 -8.58 1.56
N SER A 58 -2.40 -8.40 2.48
CA SER A 58 -3.69 -9.08 2.52
C SER A 58 -4.81 -8.14 2.10
N TYR A 59 -5.91 -8.69 1.57
CA TYR A 59 -7.14 -7.90 1.41
C TYR A 59 -7.68 -7.50 2.79
N GLY A 60 -8.07 -6.25 2.93
CA GLY A 60 -8.53 -5.69 4.21
C GLY A 60 -7.40 -5.12 5.09
N ASP A 61 -6.17 -5.05 4.60
CA ASP A 61 -5.05 -4.44 5.33
C ASP A 61 -4.20 -3.52 4.43
N PHE A 62 -3.22 -2.82 5.00
CA PHE A 62 -2.32 -1.96 4.24
C PHE A 62 -0.86 -2.27 4.53
N PHE A 63 0.00 -2.01 3.56
CA PHE A 63 1.45 -2.16 3.64
C PHE A 63 2.17 -0.87 3.23
N CYS A 64 3.44 -0.75 3.59
CA CYS A 64 4.20 0.46 3.33
C CYS A 64 5.58 0.16 2.76
N LEU A 65 5.95 0.85 1.68
CA LEU A 65 7.32 0.92 1.17
C LEU A 65 8.01 2.13 1.80
N ILE A 66 9.08 1.90 2.54
CA ILE A 66 9.91 2.96 3.11
C ILE A 66 11.29 2.98 2.45
N GLY A 67 11.93 4.13 2.44
CA GLY A 67 13.30 4.25 1.91
C GLY A 67 13.72 5.70 1.74
N ALA A 68 15.01 5.93 1.59
CA ALA A 68 15.57 7.26 1.37
C ALA A 68 15.00 7.92 0.09
N SER A 69 15.11 9.23 -0.02
CA SER A 69 14.83 9.91 -1.28
C SER A 69 15.71 9.30 -2.39
N LYS A 70 15.11 9.08 -3.57
CA LYS A 70 15.78 8.48 -4.74
C LYS A 70 16.23 7.01 -4.56
N SER A 71 15.74 6.28 -3.54
CA SER A 71 15.99 4.84 -3.35
C SER A 71 15.20 3.94 -4.29
N ARG A 72 14.61 4.47 -5.36
CA ARG A 72 13.83 3.72 -6.37
C ARG A 72 12.53 3.07 -5.86
N LYS A 73 11.92 3.62 -4.78
CA LYS A 73 10.60 3.15 -4.29
C LYS A 73 9.52 3.11 -5.38
N THR A 74 9.49 4.11 -6.25
CA THR A 74 8.55 4.15 -7.39
C THR A 74 8.80 3.01 -8.39
N TYR A 75 10.05 2.52 -8.56
CA TYR A 75 10.31 1.32 -9.36
C TYR A 75 9.86 0.04 -8.66
N ALA A 76 10.03 -0.04 -7.34
CA ALA A 76 9.46 -1.13 -6.54
C ALA A 76 7.93 -1.17 -6.66
N LYS A 77 7.25 -0.01 -6.53
CA LYS A 77 5.81 0.13 -6.79
C LYS A 77 5.41 -0.42 -8.17
N LYS A 78 6.16 -0.07 -9.22
CA LYS A 78 5.87 -0.55 -10.58
C LYS A 78 5.98 -2.08 -10.67
N GLY A 79 7.00 -2.67 -10.06
CA GLY A 79 7.15 -4.13 -9.96
C GLY A 79 5.96 -4.77 -9.24
N ILE A 80 5.55 -4.22 -8.11
CA ILE A 80 4.41 -4.70 -7.32
C ILE A 80 3.10 -4.60 -8.12
N ILE A 81 2.79 -3.45 -8.70
CA ILE A 81 1.55 -3.27 -9.49
C ILE A 81 1.54 -4.19 -10.71
N SER A 82 2.65 -4.29 -11.46
CA SER A 82 2.72 -5.19 -12.62
C SER A 82 2.53 -6.66 -12.23
N SER A 83 3.15 -7.09 -11.13
CA SER A 83 3.01 -8.45 -10.60
C SER A 83 1.60 -8.73 -10.07
N TYR A 84 0.94 -7.71 -9.49
CA TYR A 84 -0.47 -7.83 -9.12
C TYR A 84 -1.37 -8.01 -10.33
N ILE A 85 -1.14 -7.30 -11.45
CA ILE A 85 -1.87 -7.47 -12.70
C ILE A 85 -1.58 -8.85 -13.33
N GLY A 86 -0.31 -9.27 -13.30
CA GLY A 86 0.12 -10.55 -13.88
C GLY A 86 0.65 -10.43 -15.30
N GLY A 87 0.20 -11.29 -16.23
CA GLY A 87 0.74 -11.34 -17.58
C GLY A 87 2.22 -11.70 -17.60
N ASN A 88 3.05 -10.93 -18.34
CA ASN A 88 4.49 -11.17 -18.46
C ASN A 88 5.29 -10.61 -17.26
N ALA A 89 4.63 -10.04 -16.23
CA ALA A 89 5.29 -9.43 -15.08
C ALA A 89 6.20 -10.39 -14.32
N SER A 90 5.87 -11.69 -14.29
CA SER A 90 6.73 -12.74 -13.70
C SER A 90 8.09 -12.89 -14.37
N SER A 91 8.27 -12.41 -15.61
CA SER A 91 9.58 -12.36 -16.27
C SER A 91 10.47 -11.22 -15.74
N TYR A 92 9.86 -10.26 -15.07
CA TYR A 92 10.54 -9.14 -14.42
C TYR A 92 10.71 -9.37 -12.91
N PHE A 93 9.68 -9.89 -12.26
CA PHE A 93 9.67 -10.16 -10.83
C PHE A 93 9.09 -11.56 -10.56
N PRO A 94 9.91 -12.63 -10.71
CA PRO A 94 9.43 -14.00 -10.55
C PRO A 94 8.94 -14.34 -9.15
N ASP A 95 9.45 -13.65 -8.12
CA ASP A 95 9.09 -13.91 -6.72
C ASP A 95 7.91 -13.05 -6.22
N LEU A 96 7.54 -12.00 -6.96
CA LEU A 96 6.34 -11.18 -6.66
C LEU A 96 5.12 -11.76 -7.37
N LYS A 97 4.02 -11.94 -6.64
CA LYS A 97 2.80 -12.53 -7.19
C LYS A 97 1.53 -11.87 -6.64
N GLY A 98 0.61 -11.55 -7.54
CA GLY A 98 -0.76 -11.14 -7.21
C GLY A 98 -1.69 -12.34 -7.04
N HIS A 99 -2.64 -12.21 -6.12
CA HIS A 99 -3.64 -13.23 -5.81
C HIS A 99 -5.04 -12.63 -5.83
N GLY A 100 -6.04 -13.43 -6.23
CA GLY A 100 -7.44 -12.99 -6.25
C GLY A 100 -7.72 -11.74 -7.10
N ASN A 101 -6.83 -11.47 -8.07
CA ASN A 101 -6.69 -10.20 -8.79
C ASN A 101 -7.41 -10.18 -10.15
N LYS A 102 -8.05 -11.28 -10.55
CA LYS A 102 -8.72 -11.36 -11.84
C LYS A 102 -9.80 -10.28 -11.94
N ASP A 103 -9.70 -9.44 -12.99
CA ASP A 103 -10.62 -8.33 -13.30
C ASP A 103 -10.77 -7.28 -12.17
N LYS A 104 -9.87 -7.28 -11.19
CA LYS A 104 -9.85 -6.27 -10.12
C LYS A 104 -9.32 -4.94 -10.64
N VAL A 105 -9.93 -3.85 -10.17
CA VAL A 105 -9.45 -2.51 -10.45
C VAL A 105 -8.21 -2.20 -9.59
N ILE A 106 -7.18 -1.64 -10.23
CA ILE A 106 -6.01 -1.10 -9.56
C ILE A 106 -6.04 0.43 -9.66
N ILE A 107 -6.00 1.11 -8.52
CA ILE A 107 -5.89 2.55 -8.44
C ILE A 107 -4.45 2.90 -8.05
N ASP A 108 -3.80 3.74 -8.85
CA ASP A 108 -2.42 4.21 -8.61
C ASP A 108 -2.42 5.73 -8.47
N ASN A 109 -2.48 6.21 -7.23
CA ASN A 109 -2.49 7.62 -6.89
C ASN A 109 -1.05 8.13 -6.71
N ASP A 110 -0.62 9.02 -7.58
CA ASP A 110 0.70 9.65 -7.55
C ASP A 110 0.57 11.12 -7.13
N THR A 111 1.12 11.48 -5.98
CA THR A 111 1.04 12.84 -5.43
C THR A 111 2.28 13.67 -5.72
N GLU A 112 3.36 13.07 -6.25
CA GLU A 112 4.66 13.71 -6.39
C GLU A 112 5.00 14.06 -7.84
N GLN A 113 4.68 13.18 -8.80
CA GLN A 113 5.15 13.29 -10.17
C GLN A 113 4.24 14.18 -11.03
N SER A 114 4.83 14.83 -12.02
CA SER A 114 4.04 15.50 -13.06
C SER A 114 3.32 14.50 -13.94
N LYS A 115 2.25 14.94 -14.61
CA LYS A 115 1.40 14.12 -15.49
C LYS A 115 2.21 13.32 -16.53
N PHE A 116 3.27 13.92 -17.09
CA PHE A 116 4.15 13.23 -18.03
C PHE A 116 4.87 12.04 -17.40
N HIS A 117 5.47 12.23 -16.21
CA HIS A 117 6.20 11.17 -15.51
C HIS A 117 5.28 10.09 -14.96
N ALA A 118 4.12 10.47 -14.42
CA ALA A 118 3.10 9.52 -13.99
C ALA A 118 2.61 8.65 -15.16
N GLN A 119 2.30 9.26 -16.32
CA GLN A 119 1.93 8.52 -17.53
C GLN A 119 3.05 7.59 -18.01
N ARG A 120 4.31 8.06 -18.01
CA ARG A 120 5.46 7.22 -18.36
C ARG A 120 5.56 6.02 -17.43
N GLY A 121 5.39 6.22 -16.12
CA GLY A 121 5.36 5.15 -15.12
C GLY A 121 4.26 4.13 -15.37
N ALA A 122 3.05 4.60 -15.65
CA ALA A 122 1.91 3.75 -15.99
C ALA A 122 2.17 2.91 -17.26
N ARG A 123 2.77 3.49 -18.30
CA ARG A 123 3.17 2.75 -19.52
C ARG A 123 4.23 1.69 -19.22
N GLN A 124 5.20 1.97 -18.33
CA GLN A 124 6.21 0.99 -17.92
C GLN A 124 5.58 -0.21 -17.20
N ILE A 125 4.57 0.00 -16.36
CA ILE A 125 3.80 -1.06 -15.71
C ILE A 125 3.13 -1.95 -16.78
N LEU A 126 2.41 -1.36 -17.73
CA LEU A 126 1.75 -2.10 -18.79
C LEU A 126 2.73 -2.80 -19.76
N ASN A 127 3.91 -2.24 -19.96
CA ASN A 127 4.97 -2.89 -20.73
C ASN A 127 5.47 -4.17 -20.02
N MET A 128 5.64 -4.13 -18.70
CA MET A 128 6.01 -5.32 -17.93
C MET A 128 4.89 -6.38 -17.93
N VAL A 129 3.63 -5.96 -17.91
CA VAL A 129 2.47 -6.87 -18.05
C VAL A 129 2.40 -7.49 -19.46
N GLY A 130 2.89 -6.77 -20.48
CA GLY A 130 2.88 -7.21 -21.87
C GLY A 130 1.54 -7.03 -22.60
N SER A 131 0.57 -6.38 -21.95
CA SER A 131 -0.76 -6.14 -22.53
C SER A 131 -1.44 -4.93 -21.94
N LYS A 132 -2.50 -4.46 -22.58
CA LYS A 132 -3.40 -3.48 -21.98
C LYS A 132 -4.19 -4.14 -20.84
N TYR A 133 -4.37 -3.40 -19.76
CA TYR A 133 -5.23 -3.80 -18.65
C TYR A 133 -6.25 -2.70 -18.37
N PRO A 134 -7.51 -2.88 -18.78
CA PRO A 134 -8.53 -1.80 -18.74
C PRO A 134 -8.91 -1.38 -17.33
N TYR A 135 -8.62 -2.22 -16.35
CA TYR A 135 -8.90 -1.97 -14.93
C TYR A 135 -7.78 -1.24 -14.20
N TYR A 136 -6.67 -0.88 -14.85
CA TYR A 136 -5.62 -0.07 -14.28
C TYR A 136 -5.94 1.41 -14.44
N LYS A 137 -6.06 2.12 -13.33
CA LYS A 137 -6.49 3.52 -13.23
C LYS A 137 -5.41 4.37 -12.52
N PRO A 138 -4.43 4.93 -13.24
CA PRO A 138 -3.46 5.87 -12.69
C PRO A 138 -4.05 7.28 -12.58
N TYR A 139 -3.80 7.95 -11.45
CA TYR A 139 -4.19 9.32 -11.17
C TYR A 139 -2.98 10.17 -10.80
N GLU A 140 -2.86 11.35 -11.39
CA GLU A 140 -1.88 12.37 -11.00
C GLU A 140 -2.57 13.39 -10.09
N MET A 141 -2.06 13.52 -8.85
CA MET A 141 -2.67 14.32 -7.80
C MET A 141 -1.74 15.44 -7.30
N ARG A 142 -0.63 15.70 -7.99
CA ARG A 142 0.42 16.62 -7.54
C ARG A 142 -0.10 18.04 -7.29
N SER A 143 -1.00 18.52 -8.12
CA SER A 143 -1.54 19.88 -8.02
C SER A 143 -2.61 20.05 -6.92
N LEU A 144 -3.12 18.96 -6.36
CA LEU A 144 -4.14 18.98 -5.33
C LEU A 144 -3.54 19.28 -3.95
N ASN A 145 -4.29 19.97 -3.11
CA ASN A 145 -3.98 20.08 -1.68
C ASN A 145 -4.34 18.78 -0.93
N TYR A 146 -3.90 18.64 0.31
CA TYR A 146 -4.09 17.40 1.08
C TYR A 146 -5.57 17.02 1.28
N LYS A 147 -6.48 18.00 1.46
CA LYS A 147 -7.91 17.74 1.63
C LYS A 147 -8.54 17.22 0.34
N ASP A 148 -8.19 17.82 -0.80
CA ASP A 148 -8.69 17.40 -2.10
C ASP A 148 -8.16 16.02 -2.49
N ARG A 149 -6.91 15.68 -2.11
CA ARG A 149 -6.37 14.32 -2.27
C ARG A 149 -7.17 13.30 -1.48
N ILE A 150 -7.42 13.55 -0.19
CA ILE A 150 -8.27 12.69 0.64
C ILE A 150 -9.69 12.60 0.07
N GLY A 151 -10.27 13.72 -0.33
CA GLY A 151 -11.60 13.76 -0.96
C GLY A 151 -11.67 12.93 -2.22
N LEU A 152 -10.66 13.00 -3.09
CA LEU A 152 -10.59 12.19 -4.31
C LEU A 152 -10.45 10.70 -4.00
N ILE A 153 -9.62 10.32 -3.02
CA ILE A 153 -9.49 8.91 -2.61
C ILE A 153 -10.84 8.37 -2.08
N LYS A 154 -11.54 9.13 -1.24
CA LYS A 154 -12.88 8.75 -0.77
C LYS A 154 -13.85 8.59 -1.93
N TRP A 155 -13.87 9.54 -2.86
CA TRP A 155 -14.69 9.45 -4.06
C TRP A 155 -14.37 8.20 -4.89
N GLN A 156 -13.08 7.87 -5.07
CA GLN A 156 -12.64 6.66 -5.77
C GLN A 156 -13.19 5.39 -5.11
N LEU A 157 -13.10 5.31 -3.78
CA LEU A 157 -13.58 4.18 -3.00
C LEU A 157 -15.11 4.01 -3.09
N GLU A 158 -15.84 5.11 -3.13
CA GLU A 158 -17.31 5.12 -3.17
C GLU A 158 -17.88 4.90 -4.58
N ASN A 159 -17.14 5.24 -5.65
CA ASN A 159 -17.65 5.29 -7.01
C ASN A 159 -16.96 4.33 -7.99
N ILE A 160 -15.94 3.61 -7.56
CA ILE A 160 -15.23 2.64 -8.39
C ILE A 160 -15.41 1.25 -7.78
N ASP A 161 -16.15 0.41 -8.47
CA ASP A 161 -16.40 -0.96 -8.02
C ASP A 161 -15.19 -1.88 -8.25
N ASN A 162 -15.18 -2.98 -7.49
CA ASN A 162 -14.26 -4.09 -7.66
C ASN A 162 -12.76 -3.70 -7.54
N ILE A 163 -12.45 -2.72 -6.71
CA ILE A 163 -11.06 -2.36 -6.40
C ILE A 163 -10.40 -3.56 -5.72
N GLY A 164 -9.16 -3.88 -6.08
CA GLY A 164 -8.38 -4.91 -5.42
C GLY A 164 -7.10 -4.36 -4.80
N LEU A 165 -6.47 -3.41 -5.48
CA LEU A 165 -5.25 -2.76 -5.00
C LEU A 165 -5.35 -1.25 -5.20
N MET A 166 -5.05 -0.49 -4.16
CA MET A 166 -4.85 0.95 -4.24
C MET A 166 -3.43 1.29 -3.81
N PHE A 167 -2.71 2.06 -4.62
CA PHE A 167 -1.44 2.65 -4.22
C PHE A 167 -1.58 4.15 -3.94
N ILE A 168 -0.85 4.65 -2.93
CA ILE A 168 -0.74 6.07 -2.57
C ILE A 168 0.75 6.41 -2.47
N ASP A 169 1.25 7.09 -3.49
CA ASP A 169 2.66 7.48 -3.65
C ASP A 169 2.76 9.02 -3.64
N GLY A 170 3.02 9.72 -2.57
CA GLY A 170 3.49 9.50 -1.21
C GLY A 170 2.44 9.89 -0.18
N ILE A 171 2.33 9.04 0.81
CA ILE A 171 1.30 9.21 1.83
C ILE A 171 1.47 10.46 2.71
N ALA A 172 2.69 10.97 2.84
CA ALA A 172 2.99 12.20 3.57
C ALA A 172 2.24 13.43 3.03
N ASP A 173 1.87 13.38 1.76
CA ASP A 173 1.13 14.46 1.10
C ASP A 173 -0.38 14.47 1.40
N LEU A 174 -0.86 13.52 2.20
CA LEU A 174 -2.24 13.47 2.69
C LEU A 174 -2.41 14.14 4.06
N VAL A 175 -1.34 14.64 4.66
CA VAL A 175 -1.39 15.44 5.89
C VAL A 175 -0.79 16.82 5.64
N ARG A 176 -1.22 17.81 6.43
CA ARG A 176 -0.63 19.14 6.39
C ARG A 176 0.73 19.18 7.09
N ASN A 177 0.89 18.36 8.14
CA ASN A 177 2.11 18.29 8.92
C ASN A 177 2.39 16.85 9.38
N VAL A 178 3.46 16.26 8.89
CA VAL A 178 3.89 14.89 9.26
C VAL A 178 4.28 14.73 10.74
N ASN A 179 4.40 15.83 11.47
CA ASN A 179 4.68 15.84 12.91
C ASN A 179 3.45 16.17 13.76
N ASP A 180 2.29 16.44 13.16
CA ASP A 180 1.04 16.55 13.88
C ASP A 180 0.52 15.17 14.24
N LEU A 181 0.41 14.89 15.54
CA LEU A 181 0.08 13.57 16.05
C LEU A 181 -1.36 13.16 15.69
N ASP A 182 -2.29 14.10 15.80
CA ASP A 182 -3.71 13.85 15.57
C ASP A 182 -3.97 13.62 14.07
N GLU A 183 -3.48 14.52 13.20
CA GLU A 183 -3.58 14.32 11.73
C GLU A 183 -2.97 12.98 11.29
N CYS A 184 -1.81 12.58 11.86
CA CYS A 184 -1.16 11.33 11.52
C CYS A 184 -1.95 10.10 11.97
N ASN A 185 -2.51 10.14 13.19
CA ASN A 185 -3.34 9.06 13.71
C ASN A 185 -4.66 8.94 12.92
N ASP A 186 -5.30 10.07 12.59
CA ASP A 186 -6.52 10.10 11.77
C ASP A 186 -6.27 9.50 10.39
N LEU A 187 -5.16 9.85 9.73
CA LEU A 187 -4.82 9.28 8.43
C LEU A 187 -4.61 7.75 8.51
N VAL A 188 -3.90 7.28 9.53
CA VAL A 188 -3.70 5.84 9.73
C VAL A 188 -5.01 5.12 10.01
N GLN A 189 -5.91 5.73 10.80
CA GLN A 189 -7.25 5.20 11.05
C GLN A 189 -8.05 5.13 9.74
N MET A 190 -7.97 6.15 8.88
CA MET A 190 -8.58 6.12 7.55
C MET A 190 -8.05 4.97 6.68
N LEU A 191 -6.72 4.73 6.65
CA LEU A 191 -6.16 3.60 5.90
C LEU A 191 -6.69 2.25 6.39
N MET A 192 -6.77 2.07 7.71
CA MET A 192 -7.30 0.84 8.32
C MET A 192 -8.78 0.64 7.97
N SER A 193 -9.60 1.70 8.07
CA SER A 193 -11.03 1.64 7.71
C SER A 193 -11.20 1.39 6.22
N TRP A 194 -10.52 2.15 5.35
CA TRP A 194 -10.65 1.99 3.90
C TRP A 194 -10.25 0.59 3.43
N SER A 195 -9.13 0.05 3.92
CA SER A 195 -8.73 -1.30 3.54
C SER A 195 -9.75 -2.34 3.97
N LYS A 196 -10.26 -2.26 5.21
CA LYS A 196 -11.24 -3.19 5.76
C LYS A 196 -12.61 -3.06 5.12
N ASP A 197 -13.16 -1.82 5.07
CA ASP A 197 -14.55 -1.59 4.66
C ASP A 197 -14.79 -1.89 3.18
N TYR A 198 -13.77 -1.64 2.34
CA TYR A 198 -13.80 -1.95 0.91
C TYR A 198 -13.13 -3.29 0.56
N ASN A 199 -12.58 -4.00 1.55
CA ASN A 199 -11.86 -5.28 1.38
C ASN A 199 -10.81 -5.22 0.26
N ILE A 200 -9.92 -4.22 0.34
CA ILE A 200 -8.85 -3.95 -0.62
C ILE A 200 -7.48 -4.00 0.05
N ALA A 201 -6.43 -4.26 -0.72
CA ALA A 201 -5.07 -4.03 -0.28
C ALA A 201 -4.66 -2.58 -0.57
N ILE A 202 -4.08 -1.87 0.42
CA ILE A 202 -3.57 -0.52 0.22
C ILE A 202 -2.05 -0.51 0.36
N GLY A 203 -1.34 -0.13 -0.71
CA GLY A 203 0.10 0.11 -0.69
C GLY A 203 0.39 1.60 -0.50
N THR A 204 1.31 1.95 0.39
CA THR A 204 1.73 3.33 0.62
C THR A 204 3.23 3.49 0.44
N ILE A 205 3.66 4.70 0.10
CA ILE A 205 5.08 5.04 0.02
C ILE A 205 5.40 6.16 1.00
N LEU A 206 6.50 5.99 1.76
CA LEU A 206 6.95 6.98 2.73
C LEU A 206 8.48 7.12 2.70
N HIS A 207 8.97 8.34 2.86
CA HIS A 207 10.40 8.59 3.00
C HIS A 207 10.90 8.29 4.42
N ILE A 208 12.15 7.82 4.51
CA ILE A 208 12.87 7.72 5.79
C ILE A 208 13.70 8.98 6.04
N ASN A 209 14.03 9.23 7.31
CA ASN A 209 14.93 10.32 7.68
C ASN A 209 16.33 10.11 7.10
N TYR A 210 16.99 11.20 6.75
CA TYR A 210 18.35 11.15 6.24
C TYR A 210 19.30 10.52 7.27
N GLY A 211 20.06 9.51 6.85
CA GLY A 211 21.00 8.80 7.71
C GLY A 211 20.41 7.80 8.69
N GLY A 212 19.12 7.47 8.57
CA GLY A 212 18.44 6.49 9.43
C GLY A 212 17.53 5.54 8.65
N ILE A 213 17.06 4.49 9.32
CA ILE A 213 16.05 3.52 8.83
C ILE A 213 14.64 3.83 9.35
N LYS A 214 14.49 4.91 10.13
CA LYS A 214 13.17 5.30 10.68
C LYS A 214 12.42 6.18 9.67
N ALA A 215 11.18 5.85 9.42
CA ALA A 215 10.27 6.65 8.63
C ALA A 215 10.05 8.05 9.24
N THR A 216 9.80 9.05 8.38
CA THR A 216 9.81 10.46 8.76
C THR A 216 8.65 10.85 9.66
N GLY A 217 8.97 11.54 10.76
CA GLY A 217 8.01 12.20 11.65
C GLY A 217 7.10 11.26 12.45
N HIS A 218 6.06 11.82 13.04
CA HIS A 218 5.02 11.05 13.73
C HIS A 218 4.25 10.15 12.75
N LEU A 219 4.02 10.63 11.52
CA LEU A 219 3.38 9.84 10.47
C LEU A 219 4.12 8.53 10.21
N GLY A 220 5.46 8.59 10.07
CA GLY A 220 6.27 7.40 9.89
C GLY A 220 6.10 6.38 11.00
N SER A 221 6.12 6.84 12.26
CA SER A 221 5.91 5.97 13.41
C SER A 221 4.48 5.39 13.44
N ALA A 222 3.46 6.18 13.12
CA ALA A 222 2.06 5.74 13.11
C ALA A 222 1.81 4.68 12.03
N VAL A 223 2.24 4.94 10.79
CA VAL A 223 2.09 4.05 9.64
C VAL A 223 2.82 2.72 9.88
N THR A 224 4.11 2.77 10.28
CA THR A 224 4.91 1.56 10.44
C THR A 224 4.44 0.65 11.58
N LYS A 225 3.82 1.20 12.61
CA LYS A 225 3.24 0.41 13.72
C LYS A 225 1.94 -0.33 13.34
N LYS A 226 1.21 0.15 12.35
CA LYS A 226 -0.11 -0.36 11.99
C LYS A 226 -0.14 -1.12 10.66
N ALA A 227 0.81 -0.87 9.76
CA ALA A 227 0.94 -1.62 8.53
C ALA A 227 1.11 -3.14 8.78
N GLU A 228 0.52 -3.96 7.93
CA GLU A 228 0.73 -5.41 7.93
C GLU A 228 2.20 -5.74 7.66
N THR A 229 2.76 -5.06 6.65
CA THR A 229 4.17 -5.22 6.25
C THR A 229 4.79 -3.86 5.94
N VAL A 230 6.01 -3.67 6.41
CA VAL A 230 6.87 -2.54 6.04
C VAL A 230 8.06 -3.08 5.26
N VAL A 231 8.17 -2.68 4.00
CA VAL A 231 9.26 -3.07 3.10
C VAL A 231 10.25 -1.92 3.00
N LEU A 232 11.49 -2.16 3.38
CA LEU A 232 12.59 -1.21 3.19
C LEU A 232 13.14 -1.33 1.77
N VAL A 233 13.18 -0.20 1.07
CA VAL A 233 13.72 -0.08 -0.29
C VAL A 233 15.04 0.69 -0.21
N GLU A 234 16.14 -0.01 -0.46
CA GLU A 234 17.49 0.56 -0.46
C GLU A 234 18.16 0.39 -1.81
N THR A 235 18.99 1.36 -2.19
CA THR A 235 19.77 1.28 -3.43
C THR A 235 21.24 1.53 -3.10
N THR A 236 22.08 0.57 -3.47
CA THR A 236 23.52 0.63 -3.34
C THR A 236 24.16 0.23 -4.67
N GLU A 237 25.05 1.05 -5.21
CA GLU A 237 25.79 0.78 -6.46
C GLU A 237 24.91 0.38 -7.66
N GLY A 238 23.72 0.94 -7.75
CA GLY A 238 22.79 0.65 -8.85
C GLY A 238 21.86 -0.54 -8.62
N ILE A 239 22.11 -1.37 -7.61
CA ILE A 239 21.25 -2.48 -7.21
C ILE A 239 20.26 -1.99 -6.16
N THR A 240 18.99 -2.34 -6.32
CA THR A 240 17.93 -1.99 -5.35
C THR A 240 17.43 -3.24 -4.67
N SER A 241 17.45 -3.24 -3.34
CA SER A 241 16.93 -4.33 -2.53
C SER A 241 15.57 -3.99 -1.92
N LEU A 242 14.68 -4.97 -1.87
CA LEU A 242 13.45 -4.97 -1.09
C LEU A 242 13.68 -5.89 0.11
N LYS A 243 13.65 -5.31 1.31
CA LYS A 243 13.93 -6.00 2.57
C LYS A 243 12.72 -5.98 3.49
N ALA A 244 12.47 -7.09 4.17
CA ALA A 244 11.47 -7.12 5.22
C ALA A 244 11.97 -6.30 6.43
N ASN A 245 11.35 -5.15 6.68
CA ASN A 245 11.71 -4.31 7.83
C ASN A 245 10.84 -4.64 9.06
N LEU A 246 9.53 -4.68 8.87
CA LEU A 246 8.56 -5.10 9.89
C LEU A 246 7.49 -5.94 9.19
N THR A 247 7.15 -7.07 9.77
CA THR A 247 6.09 -7.94 9.26
C THR A 247 5.23 -8.43 10.39
N ARG A 248 3.91 -8.40 10.22
CA ARG A 248 2.97 -9.00 11.17
C ARG A 248 2.94 -10.52 10.99
N ASN A 249 3.16 -10.97 9.76
CA ASN A 249 3.24 -12.37 9.35
C ASN A 249 4.70 -12.85 9.25
N ILE A 250 4.92 -13.97 8.57
CA ILE A 250 6.25 -14.52 8.32
C ILE A 250 7.04 -13.55 7.42
N SER A 251 8.31 -13.34 7.76
CA SER A 251 9.21 -12.52 6.97
C SER A 251 9.53 -13.18 5.62
N PHE A 252 9.64 -12.38 4.58
CA PHE A 252 10.12 -12.82 3.27
C PHE A 252 11.63 -12.64 3.13
N ASN A 253 12.23 -13.39 2.22
CA ASN A 253 13.64 -13.22 1.86
C ASN A 253 13.83 -11.95 1.02
N ASP A 254 14.92 -11.24 1.25
CA ASP A 254 15.28 -10.06 0.47
C ASP A 254 15.36 -10.41 -1.02
N ILE A 255 14.85 -9.54 -1.86
CA ILE A 255 15.05 -9.61 -3.29
C ILE A 255 15.77 -8.36 -3.79
N GLU A 256 16.48 -8.50 -4.88
CA GLU A 256 17.21 -7.41 -5.51
C GLU A 256 16.73 -7.22 -6.96
N PHE A 257 16.71 -5.96 -7.40
CA PHE A 257 16.41 -5.64 -8.78
C PHE A 257 17.29 -4.51 -9.30
N GLU A 258 17.47 -4.48 -10.60
CA GLU A 258 18.11 -3.39 -11.31
C GLU A 258 17.14 -2.74 -12.30
N VAL A 259 17.46 -1.50 -12.70
CA VAL A 259 16.71 -0.81 -13.75
C VAL A 259 17.51 -0.90 -15.03
N GLY A 260 16.96 -1.59 -16.02
CA GLY A 260 17.58 -1.79 -17.32
C GLY A 260 17.69 -0.49 -18.14
N THR A 261 18.38 -0.58 -19.28
CA THR A 261 18.51 0.54 -20.24
C THR A 261 17.18 0.92 -20.89
N ASP A 262 16.21 0.03 -20.89
CA ASP A 262 14.82 0.27 -21.28
C ASP A 262 14.01 1.01 -20.21
N GLY A 263 14.60 1.22 -19.04
CA GLY A 263 14.01 1.89 -17.89
C GLY A 263 13.02 1.01 -17.11
N LEU A 264 13.00 -0.31 -17.35
CA LEU A 264 12.16 -1.26 -16.62
C LEU A 264 12.95 -1.90 -15.47
N PRO A 265 12.33 -2.04 -14.29
CA PRO A 265 12.95 -2.77 -13.19
C PRO A 265 12.85 -4.28 -13.45
N LYS A 266 13.94 -5.00 -13.15
CA LYS A 266 13.98 -6.46 -13.29
C LYS A 266 14.71 -7.05 -12.10
N GLN A 267 14.10 -8.03 -11.47
CA GLN A 267 14.70 -8.79 -10.37
C GLN A 267 15.92 -9.54 -10.85
N ASN A 268 16.99 -9.47 -10.05
CA ASN A 268 18.21 -10.24 -10.30
C ASN A 268 17.93 -11.71 -10.01
N SER A 269 18.45 -12.61 -10.84
CA SER A 269 18.41 -14.04 -10.54
C SER A 269 19.12 -14.25 -9.20
N LEU A 270 18.48 -14.91 -8.24
CA LEU A 270 19.13 -15.28 -6.98
C LEU A 270 20.38 -16.09 -7.30
N ILE A 271 21.55 -15.50 -7.05
CA ILE A 271 22.72 -16.30 -6.77
C ILE A 271 22.43 -16.88 -5.40
N SER A 272 22.10 -18.16 -5.35
CA SER A 272 21.93 -18.88 -4.08
C SER A 272 23.23 -18.74 -3.29
N SER A 273 23.30 -17.71 -2.47
CA SER A 273 24.30 -17.67 -1.42
C SER A 273 23.81 -18.65 -0.35
N ASP A 274 24.27 -19.91 -0.44
CA ASP A 274 24.28 -20.82 0.68
C ASP A 274 25.02 -20.15 1.84
N LYS A 275 24.30 -19.39 2.65
CA LYS A 275 24.75 -19.04 3.98
C LYS A 275 24.38 -20.20 4.88
N ASN A 276 25.25 -21.24 4.86
CA ASN A 276 25.35 -22.17 5.95
C ASN A 276 25.72 -21.41 7.22
N TYR A 277 24.78 -21.37 8.16
CA TYR A 277 25.04 -21.12 9.56
C TYR A 277 24.70 -22.36 10.37
#